data_d793fb0784a9195eb99052803ef05c9d
#
_entry.id   d793fb0784a9195eb99052803ef05c9d
#
_cell.length_a   1.000
_cell.length_b   1.000
_cell.length_c   1.000
_cell.angle_alpha   90.00
_cell.angle_beta   90.00
_cell.angle_gamma   90.00
#
_symmetry.space_group_name_H-M   'P 1'
#
loop_
_entity.id
_entity.type
_entity.pdbx_description
1 polymer ?
#
loop_
_entity_poly.entity_id
_entity_poly.type
_entity_poly.pdbx_seq_one_letter_code
_entity_poly.pdbx_strand_id
1 'polypeptide(L)'
;EICACLVGSEMCIRDSSSTLIRSTIDGLILDIPVKAGNSVIMSNTFNDGTTIATLANMNDMIFRGNIDETEVGRIHEQMPIKLTIGALQNLTFNAILEYISPKGVETNGANQFEIKAAITIPDSVLIRSGYSANAEIVLQRANQVLAVPESTVEFSGDSTFVYIMTDSVPEQKFQRTQVTAGMSDGIKIEIKKGVTIQDKIRGAEKKDK
;
A
#
# COMPACT_ATOMS: atom_id res chain seq x y z
N GLU A 1 -52.24 27.27 -1.29
CA GLU A 1 -51.85 28.06 -0.10
C GLU A 1 -51.30 29.40 -0.56
N ILE A 2 -51.98 30.45 -0.10
CA ILE A 2 -51.70 31.81 -0.49
C ILE A 2 -50.51 32.27 0.34
N CYS A 3 -49.34 32.36 -0.28
CA CYS A 3 -48.21 33.03 0.32
C CYS A 3 -48.48 34.53 0.24
N ALA A 4 -48.88 35.12 1.35
CA ALA A 4 -49.07 36.56 1.48
C ALA A 4 -47.71 37.23 1.60
N CYS A 5 -46.95 37.30 0.51
CA CYS A 5 -45.73 38.09 0.45
C CYS A 5 -46.06 39.53 0.10
N LEU A 6 -46.05 40.40 1.08
CA LEU A 6 -46.30 41.86 0.93
C LEU A 6 -45.08 42.63 0.45
N VAL A 7 -43.93 41.98 0.19
CA VAL A 7 -42.71 42.67 -0.31
C VAL A 7 -41.99 41.73 -1.27
N GLY A 8 -42.04 42.03 -2.56
CA GLY A 8 -41.13 41.62 -3.62
C GLY A 8 -41.07 40.11 -3.94
N SER A 9 -41.49 39.73 -5.13
CA SER A 9 -41.40 38.36 -5.66
C SER A 9 -39.97 37.74 -5.66
N GLU A 10 -38.95 38.59 -5.57
CA GLU A 10 -37.54 38.12 -5.53
C GLU A 10 -37.16 37.42 -4.23
N MET A 11 -37.75 37.80 -3.09
CA MET A 11 -37.45 37.18 -1.81
C MET A 11 -38.05 35.78 -1.69
N CYS A 12 -39.22 35.52 -2.29
CA CYS A 12 -39.83 34.18 -2.35
C CYS A 12 -39.09 33.25 -3.30
N ILE A 13 -38.52 33.79 -4.39
CA ILE A 13 -37.75 32.96 -5.36
C ILE A 13 -36.42 32.52 -4.77
N ARG A 14 -35.75 33.40 -4.03
CA ARG A 14 -34.50 33.04 -3.30
C ARG A 14 -34.74 32.00 -2.20
N ASP A 15 -35.82 32.11 -1.47
CA ASP A 15 -36.18 31.19 -0.38
C ASP A 15 -36.51 29.80 -0.94
N SER A 16 -37.19 29.73 -2.07
CA SER A 16 -37.51 28.46 -2.74
C SER A 16 -36.29 27.76 -3.35
N SER A 17 -35.30 28.53 -3.82
CA SER A 17 -34.07 27.95 -4.41
C SER A 17 -33.08 27.41 -3.39
N SER A 18 -33.13 27.94 -2.14
CA SER A 18 -32.25 27.50 -1.05
C SER A 18 -32.76 26.24 -0.33
N THR A 19 -33.99 25.79 -0.61
CA THR A 19 -34.58 24.58 -0.03
C THR A 19 -34.20 23.30 -0.78
N LEU A 20 -33.73 23.41 -2.04
CA LEU A 20 -33.31 22.29 -2.87
C LEU A 20 -31.79 22.14 -2.83
N ILE A 21 -31.30 21.16 -2.09
CA ILE A 21 -29.90 20.83 -2.01
C ILE A 21 -29.58 19.75 -3.02
N ARG A 22 -28.71 20.08 -3.99
CA ARG A 22 -28.29 19.15 -5.04
C ARG A 22 -26.86 18.72 -4.83
N SER A 23 -26.55 17.47 -5.17
CA SER A 23 -25.17 16.98 -5.22
C SER A 23 -24.37 17.75 -6.27
N THR A 24 -23.13 18.08 -5.95
CA THR A 24 -22.15 18.68 -6.84
C THR A 24 -21.25 17.65 -7.53
N ILE A 25 -21.27 16.42 -7.05
CA ILE A 25 -20.47 15.31 -7.59
C ILE A 25 -21.35 14.08 -7.79
N ASP A 26 -20.97 13.25 -8.75
CA ASP A 26 -21.54 11.92 -8.93
C ASP A 26 -20.83 10.94 -7.99
N GLY A 27 -21.60 10.14 -7.24
CA GLY A 27 -21.01 9.23 -6.26
C GLY A 27 -22.02 8.50 -5.41
N LEU A 28 -21.51 7.72 -4.47
CA LEU A 28 -22.33 7.01 -3.49
C LEU A 28 -22.54 7.88 -2.24
N ILE A 29 -23.76 7.88 -1.74
CA ILE A 29 -24.06 8.51 -0.46
C ILE A 29 -23.52 7.61 0.65
N LEU A 30 -22.59 8.15 1.45
CA LEU A 30 -21.98 7.43 2.57
C LEU A 30 -22.83 7.52 3.83
N ASP A 31 -23.34 8.72 4.13
CA ASP A 31 -24.11 9.00 5.36
C ASP A 31 -25.07 10.16 5.15
N ILE A 32 -26.22 10.10 5.86
CA ILE A 32 -27.22 11.15 5.94
C ILE A 32 -27.52 11.38 7.43
N PRO A 33 -26.72 12.23 8.12
CA PRO A 33 -26.89 12.41 9.57
C PRO A 33 -28.17 13.15 9.94
N VAL A 34 -28.81 13.86 9.02
CA VAL A 34 -29.98 14.70 9.25
C VAL A 34 -31.27 13.90 8.98
N LYS A 35 -32.22 13.98 9.90
CA LYS A 35 -33.56 13.37 9.77
C LYS A 35 -34.61 14.44 9.60
N ALA A 36 -35.76 14.06 9.02
CA ALA A 36 -36.91 14.95 8.91
C ALA A 36 -37.31 15.46 10.31
N GLY A 37 -37.50 16.77 10.45
CA GLY A 37 -37.78 17.43 11.72
C GLY A 37 -36.54 18.03 12.43
N ASN A 38 -35.31 17.70 11.98
CA ASN A 38 -34.14 18.34 12.53
C ASN A 38 -33.98 19.76 12.00
N SER A 39 -33.48 20.67 12.85
CA SER A 39 -33.07 22.00 12.43
C SER A 39 -31.72 21.92 11.70
N VAL A 40 -31.62 22.61 10.57
CA VAL A 40 -30.38 22.75 9.78
C VAL A 40 -29.97 24.20 9.74
N ILE A 41 -28.67 24.43 9.84
CA ILE A 41 -28.07 25.77 9.86
C ILE A 41 -27.23 25.92 8.60
N MET A 42 -27.43 27.04 7.88
CA MET A 42 -26.61 27.38 6.72
C MET A 42 -25.20 27.77 7.16
N SER A 43 -24.21 27.29 6.40
CA SER A 43 -22.81 27.71 6.60
C SER A 43 -22.64 29.21 6.43
N ASN A 44 -21.87 29.84 7.32
CA ASN A 44 -21.48 31.22 7.26
C ASN A 44 -20.05 31.42 7.78
N THR A 45 -19.55 32.63 7.82
CA THR A 45 -18.16 32.95 8.25
C THR A 45 -17.82 32.47 9.67
N PHE A 46 -18.80 32.26 10.52
CA PHE A 46 -18.62 31.88 11.93
C PHE A 46 -19.03 30.43 12.22
N ASN A 47 -19.67 29.75 11.25
CA ASN A 47 -20.20 28.40 11.46
C ASN A 47 -20.13 27.59 10.16
N ASP A 48 -19.56 26.40 10.25
CA ASP A 48 -19.41 25.47 9.12
C ASP A 48 -20.74 24.95 8.56
N GLY A 49 -21.85 25.20 9.28
CA GLY A 49 -23.17 24.73 8.90
C GLY A 49 -23.44 23.27 9.26
N THR A 50 -24.63 22.78 8.90
CA THR A 50 -25.05 21.41 9.16
C THR A 50 -24.77 20.53 7.94
N THR A 51 -24.01 19.45 8.13
CA THR A 51 -23.78 18.44 7.09
C THR A 51 -25.07 17.67 6.84
N ILE A 52 -25.60 17.71 5.64
CA ILE A 52 -26.86 17.05 5.25
C ILE A 52 -26.63 15.66 4.73
N ALA A 53 -25.63 15.48 3.86
CA ALA A 53 -25.24 14.19 3.33
C ALA A 53 -23.74 14.23 2.99
N THR A 54 -23.09 13.10 3.13
CA THR A 54 -21.70 12.89 2.71
C THR A 54 -21.71 11.97 1.50
N LEU A 55 -21.09 12.42 0.41
CA LEU A 55 -20.93 11.67 -0.82
C LEU A 55 -19.47 11.43 -1.11
N ALA A 56 -19.16 10.28 -1.74
CA ALA A 56 -17.82 9.99 -2.21
C ALA A 56 -17.85 9.21 -3.53
N ASN A 57 -16.85 9.45 -4.36
CA ASN A 57 -16.58 8.61 -5.51
C ASN A 57 -15.83 7.36 -5.05
N MET A 58 -16.44 6.18 -5.22
CA MET A 58 -15.87 4.92 -4.77
C MET A 58 -14.80 4.36 -5.72
N ASN A 59 -14.62 4.96 -6.89
CA ASN A 59 -13.58 4.54 -7.85
C ASN A 59 -12.21 5.11 -7.47
N ASP A 60 -12.17 6.21 -6.71
CA ASP A 60 -10.95 6.91 -6.32
C ASP A 60 -10.63 6.61 -4.84
N MET A 61 -10.17 5.40 -4.58
CA MET A 61 -9.79 5.01 -3.23
C MET A 61 -8.31 5.26 -2.97
N ILE A 62 -8.03 5.87 -1.83
CA ILE A 62 -6.68 6.17 -1.40
C ILE A 62 -6.37 5.35 -0.14
N PHE A 63 -5.28 4.62 -0.18
CA PHE A 63 -4.69 4.01 1.01
C PHE A 63 -3.95 5.08 1.82
N ARG A 64 -4.23 5.15 3.10
CA ARG A 64 -3.45 5.93 4.07
C ARG A 64 -2.80 5.00 5.06
N GLY A 65 -1.51 5.13 5.21
CA GLY A 65 -0.74 4.35 6.18
C GLY A 65 0.29 5.20 6.87
N ASN A 66 0.86 4.67 7.94
CA ASN A 66 1.95 5.29 8.66
C ASN A 66 3.18 4.39 8.54
N ILE A 67 4.33 4.99 8.31
CA ILE A 67 5.61 4.32 8.24
C ILE A 67 6.55 4.90 9.29
N ASP A 68 7.40 4.05 9.83
CA ASP A 68 8.40 4.44 10.84
C ASP A 68 9.54 5.29 10.23
N GLU A 69 10.14 6.15 11.04
CA GLU A 69 11.28 7.00 10.67
C GLU A 69 12.45 6.20 10.12
N THR A 70 12.69 5.00 10.62
CA THR A 70 13.79 4.14 10.19
C THR A 70 13.63 3.62 8.76
N GLU A 71 12.39 3.48 8.31
CA GLU A 71 12.05 2.92 7.01
C GLU A 71 11.76 4.00 5.95
N VAL A 72 11.31 5.21 6.37
CA VAL A 72 10.90 6.27 5.44
C VAL A 72 12.02 6.70 4.49
N GLY A 73 13.29 6.66 4.94
CA GLY A 73 14.44 7.02 4.12
C GLY A 73 14.74 6.05 2.96
N ARG A 74 14.10 4.87 2.96
CA ARG A 74 14.30 3.82 1.95
C ARG A 74 13.22 3.82 0.88
N ILE A 75 12.14 4.56 1.08
CA ILE A 75 11.00 4.64 0.16
C ILE A 75 11.05 5.93 -0.65
N HIS A 76 10.51 5.84 -1.86
CA HIS A 76 10.39 6.97 -2.77
C HIS A 76 8.99 6.97 -3.41
N GLU A 77 8.56 8.12 -3.86
CA GLU A 77 7.34 8.24 -4.65
C GLU A 77 7.39 7.33 -5.89
N GLN A 78 6.24 6.91 -6.38
CA GLN A 78 6.05 5.99 -7.51
C GLN A 78 6.49 4.53 -7.25
N MET A 79 6.81 4.16 -6.02
CA MET A 79 7.08 2.76 -5.69
C MET A 79 5.81 1.91 -5.73
N PRO A 80 5.91 0.67 -6.25
CA PRO A 80 4.79 -0.27 -6.24
C PRO A 80 4.58 -0.82 -4.83
N ILE A 81 3.32 -0.83 -4.42
CA ILE A 81 2.86 -1.35 -3.13
C ILE A 81 1.87 -2.48 -3.39
N LYS A 82 1.97 -3.55 -2.64
CA LYS A 82 0.96 -4.59 -2.57
C LYS A 82 0.13 -4.39 -1.33
N LEU A 83 -1.19 -4.24 -1.51
CA LEU A 83 -2.13 -4.05 -0.43
C LEU A 83 -2.94 -5.32 -0.22
N THR A 84 -3.06 -5.73 1.03
CA THR A 84 -3.96 -6.80 1.46
C THR A 84 -4.97 -6.20 2.42
N ILE A 85 -6.24 -6.26 2.06
CA ILE A 85 -7.35 -5.72 2.87
C ILE A 85 -7.83 -6.82 3.82
N GLY A 86 -7.93 -6.52 5.11
CA GLY A 86 -8.32 -7.49 6.14
C GLY A 86 -9.68 -8.14 5.89
N ALA A 87 -10.63 -7.41 5.32
CA ALA A 87 -11.94 -7.93 4.94
C ALA A 87 -11.91 -8.84 3.69
N LEU A 88 -10.85 -8.79 2.87
CA LEU A 88 -10.70 -9.49 1.59
C LEU A 88 -9.36 -10.24 1.57
N GLN A 89 -9.13 -11.12 2.54
CA GLN A 89 -7.83 -11.78 2.81
C GLN A 89 -7.23 -12.54 1.61
N ASN A 90 -8.05 -12.94 0.64
CA ASN A 90 -7.60 -13.69 -0.53
C ASN A 90 -7.29 -12.81 -1.75
N LEU A 91 -7.43 -11.49 -1.62
CA LEU A 91 -7.21 -10.55 -2.70
C LEU A 91 -6.07 -9.59 -2.36
N THR A 92 -5.13 -9.49 -3.28
CA THR A 92 -4.06 -8.51 -3.23
C THR A 92 -4.31 -7.44 -4.29
N PHE A 93 -4.21 -6.19 -3.89
CA PHE A 93 -4.39 -5.04 -4.77
C PHE A 93 -3.05 -4.39 -5.04
N ASN A 94 -2.86 -3.95 -6.27
CA ASN A 94 -1.70 -3.15 -6.61
C ASN A 94 -2.00 -1.68 -6.33
N ALA A 95 -1.05 -1.00 -5.71
CA ALA A 95 -1.12 0.43 -5.46
C ALA A 95 0.21 1.08 -5.80
N ILE A 96 0.16 2.37 -6.03
CA ILE A 96 1.35 3.18 -6.31
C ILE A 96 1.45 4.24 -5.23
N LEU A 97 2.64 4.36 -4.63
CA LEU A 97 2.92 5.37 -3.62
C LEU A 97 2.96 6.75 -4.29
N GLU A 98 2.02 7.63 -3.94
CA GLU A 98 1.92 8.96 -4.53
C GLU A 98 2.51 10.04 -3.65
N TYR A 99 2.40 9.88 -2.33
CA TYR A 99 2.78 10.91 -1.41
C TYR A 99 3.39 10.35 -0.13
N ILE A 100 4.47 10.99 0.29
CA ILE A 100 5.13 10.75 1.59
C ILE A 100 5.10 12.09 2.34
N SER A 101 4.54 12.10 3.54
CA SER A 101 4.50 13.32 4.35
C SER A 101 5.91 13.79 4.69
N PRO A 102 6.27 15.04 4.45
CA PRO A 102 7.55 15.60 4.88
C PRO A 102 7.58 15.88 6.40
N LYS A 103 6.43 15.77 7.08
CA LYS A 103 6.31 16.01 8.51
C LYS A 103 5.99 14.70 9.22
N GLY A 104 6.86 14.29 10.13
CA GLY A 104 6.59 13.21 11.07
C GLY A 104 5.63 13.65 12.18
N VAL A 105 4.84 12.72 12.64
CA VAL A 105 3.94 12.87 13.80
C VAL A 105 4.31 11.81 14.82
N GLU A 106 4.56 12.22 16.04
CA GLU A 106 4.81 11.29 17.14
C GLU A 106 3.49 10.60 17.52
N THR A 107 3.48 9.29 17.41
CA THR A 107 2.35 8.44 17.79
C THR A 107 2.87 7.31 18.66
N ASN A 108 2.35 7.19 19.89
CA ASN A 108 2.76 6.16 20.84
C ASN A 108 4.27 6.12 21.14
N GLY A 109 4.96 7.27 21.13
CA GLY A 109 6.39 7.37 21.39
C GLY A 109 7.31 7.02 20.20
N ALA A 110 6.76 6.84 19.01
CA ALA A 110 7.50 6.64 17.77
C ALA A 110 7.14 7.73 16.74
N ASN A 111 8.16 8.21 16.02
CA ASN A 111 7.95 9.14 14.92
C ASN A 111 7.45 8.38 13.70
N GLN A 112 6.26 8.74 13.23
CA GLN A 112 5.62 8.13 12.08
C GLN A 112 5.35 9.16 10.99
N PHE A 113 5.52 8.75 9.74
CA PHE A 113 5.26 9.56 8.56
C PHE A 113 4.04 9.00 7.82
N GLU A 114 3.08 9.87 7.52
CA GLU A 114 1.91 9.50 6.73
C GLU A 114 2.31 9.27 5.28
N ILE A 115 1.84 8.16 4.72
CA ILE A 115 1.98 7.85 3.30
C ILE A 115 0.60 7.71 2.66
N LYS A 116 0.49 8.08 1.38
CA LYS A 116 -0.73 7.91 0.58
C LYS A 116 -0.40 7.17 -0.70
N ALA A 117 -1.22 6.18 -1.02
CA ALA A 117 -1.07 5.40 -2.24
C ALA A 117 -2.42 5.30 -2.97
N ALA A 118 -2.40 5.47 -4.28
CA ALA A 118 -3.54 5.23 -5.14
C ALA A 118 -3.70 3.74 -5.37
N ILE A 119 -4.91 3.22 -5.17
CA ILE A 119 -5.23 1.81 -5.32
C ILE A 119 -5.87 1.59 -6.68
N THR A 120 -5.39 0.60 -7.42
CA THR A 120 -6.07 0.14 -8.63
C THR A 120 -7.09 -0.93 -8.26
N ILE A 121 -8.37 -0.58 -8.31
CA ILE A 121 -9.49 -1.47 -7.94
C ILE A 121 -10.09 -2.04 -9.20
N PRO A 122 -10.23 -3.37 -9.34
CA PRO A 122 -11.03 -3.97 -10.41
C PRO A 122 -12.52 -3.69 -10.19
N ASP A 123 -13.27 -3.42 -11.26
CA ASP A 123 -14.71 -3.11 -11.22
C ASP A 123 -15.58 -4.21 -10.58
N SER A 124 -15.04 -5.41 -10.45
CA SER A 124 -15.74 -6.57 -9.87
C SER A 124 -15.74 -6.60 -8.34
N VAL A 125 -14.98 -5.74 -7.67
CA VAL A 125 -14.80 -5.77 -6.22
C VAL A 125 -15.31 -4.48 -5.58
N LEU A 126 -16.28 -4.60 -4.70
CA LEU A 126 -16.77 -3.47 -3.92
C LEU A 126 -15.94 -3.34 -2.62
N ILE A 127 -15.15 -2.30 -2.53
CA ILE A 127 -14.38 -1.94 -1.32
C ILE A 127 -15.10 -0.80 -0.62
N ARG A 128 -15.19 -0.87 0.70
CA ARG A 128 -15.77 0.20 1.51
C ARG A 128 -14.66 1.04 2.15
N SER A 129 -14.91 2.33 2.28
CA SER A 129 -14.01 3.20 3.04
C SER A 129 -13.96 2.77 4.52
N GLY A 130 -12.80 2.96 5.15
CA GLY A 130 -12.59 2.56 6.55
C GLY A 130 -12.15 1.12 6.76
N TYR A 131 -11.92 0.34 5.69
CA TYR A 131 -11.31 -0.97 5.85
C TYR A 131 -9.83 -0.84 6.25
N SER A 132 -9.39 -1.70 7.17
CA SER A 132 -7.97 -1.84 7.48
C SER A 132 -7.27 -2.64 6.38
N ALA A 133 -6.09 -2.16 6.00
CA ALA A 133 -5.27 -2.80 4.98
C ALA A 133 -3.81 -2.85 5.43
N ASN A 134 -3.13 -3.93 5.07
CA ASN A 134 -1.69 -4.08 5.24
C ASN A 134 -1.00 -3.78 3.92
N ALA A 135 0.04 -2.96 3.96
CA ALA A 135 0.84 -2.58 2.80
C ALA A 135 2.21 -3.25 2.83
N GLU A 136 2.56 -3.91 1.75
CA GLU A 136 3.90 -4.43 1.50
C GLU A 136 4.57 -3.58 0.44
N ILE A 137 5.59 -2.83 0.84
CA ILE A 137 6.36 -1.98 -0.07
C ILE A 137 7.52 -2.77 -0.62
N VAL A 138 7.60 -2.90 -1.94
CA VAL A 138 8.68 -3.63 -2.61
C VAL A 138 9.85 -2.67 -2.81
N LEU A 139 10.83 -2.71 -1.91
CA LEU A 139 12.01 -1.82 -1.95
C LEU A 139 12.92 -2.14 -3.14
N GLN A 140 13.13 -3.41 -3.42
CA GLN A 140 13.99 -3.86 -4.52
C GLN A 140 13.42 -5.13 -5.13
N ARG A 141 13.54 -5.28 -6.43
CA ARG A 141 13.11 -6.47 -7.16
C ARG A 141 14.16 -6.88 -8.17
N ALA A 142 14.63 -8.10 -8.06
CA ALA A 142 15.49 -8.72 -9.06
C ALA A 142 14.66 -9.76 -9.85
N ASN A 143 14.55 -9.58 -11.16
CA ASN A 143 13.84 -10.50 -12.03
C ASN A 143 14.85 -11.36 -12.81
N GLN A 144 14.53 -12.64 -12.99
CA GLN A 144 15.32 -13.57 -13.81
C GLN A 144 16.80 -13.68 -13.39
N VAL A 145 17.04 -13.67 -12.08
CA VAL A 145 18.40 -13.81 -11.52
C VAL A 145 18.67 -15.25 -11.13
N LEU A 146 19.96 -15.62 -11.21
CA LEU A 146 20.41 -16.91 -10.69
C LEU A 146 20.37 -16.85 -9.16
N ALA A 147 19.54 -17.65 -8.54
CA ALA A 147 19.39 -17.70 -7.10
C ALA A 147 19.66 -19.10 -6.56
N VAL A 148 20.37 -19.16 -5.45
CA VAL A 148 20.64 -20.41 -4.72
C VAL A 148 20.08 -20.31 -3.30
N PRO A 149 19.74 -21.45 -2.66
CA PRO A 149 19.36 -21.41 -1.24
C PRO A 149 20.48 -20.82 -0.39
N GLU A 150 20.17 -19.90 0.50
CA GLU A 150 21.16 -19.23 1.35
C GLU A 150 21.94 -20.23 2.22
N SER A 151 21.30 -21.32 2.60
CA SER A 151 21.90 -22.43 3.35
C SER A 151 23.03 -23.17 2.62
N THR A 152 23.20 -22.97 1.30
CA THR A 152 24.26 -23.58 0.48
C THR A 152 25.47 -22.66 0.32
N VAL A 153 25.39 -21.47 0.84
CA VAL A 153 26.40 -20.43 0.71
C VAL A 153 27.18 -20.30 2.01
N GLU A 154 28.50 -20.28 1.90
CA GLU A 154 29.41 -20.07 3.03
C GLU A 154 29.93 -18.63 3.00
N PHE A 155 29.67 -17.91 4.09
CA PHE A 155 30.19 -16.57 4.28
C PHE A 155 31.49 -16.63 5.09
N SER A 156 32.58 -16.14 4.53
CA SER A 156 33.88 -16.08 5.20
C SER A 156 34.46 -14.67 5.11
N GLY A 157 34.24 -13.89 6.17
CA GLY A 157 34.57 -12.46 6.16
C GLY A 157 33.81 -11.71 5.08
N ASP A 158 34.53 -10.99 4.22
CA ASP A 158 33.96 -10.22 3.08
C ASP A 158 33.73 -11.06 1.81
N SER A 159 34.08 -12.37 1.84
CA SER A 159 34.00 -13.23 0.67
C SER A 159 32.93 -14.29 0.84
N THR A 160 32.20 -14.53 -0.24
CA THR A 160 31.13 -15.52 -0.31
C THR A 160 31.58 -16.70 -1.18
N PHE A 161 31.36 -17.91 -0.71
CA PHE A 161 31.79 -19.14 -1.38
C PHE A 161 30.63 -20.09 -1.56
N VAL A 162 30.69 -20.86 -2.66
CA VAL A 162 29.74 -21.95 -2.96
C VAL A 162 30.56 -23.18 -3.36
N TYR A 163 30.08 -24.37 -2.97
CA TYR A 163 30.69 -25.62 -3.35
C TYR A 163 30.05 -26.16 -4.62
N ILE A 164 30.80 -26.12 -5.71
CA ILE A 164 30.38 -26.64 -7.02
C ILE A 164 30.90 -28.08 -7.18
N MET A 165 30.03 -28.95 -7.62
CA MET A 165 30.39 -30.35 -7.91
C MET A 165 31.19 -30.41 -9.20
N THR A 166 32.43 -30.95 -9.13
CA THR A 166 33.32 -31.14 -10.28
C THR A 166 33.19 -32.53 -10.84
N ASP A 167 33.16 -33.57 -9.98
CA ASP A 167 33.07 -34.97 -10.36
C ASP A 167 31.99 -35.68 -9.57
N SER A 168 31.29 -36.63 -10.21
CA SER A 168 30.23 -37.41 -9.59
C SER A 168 30.55 -38.90 -9.40
N VAL A 169 31.65 -39.41 -9.98
CA VAL A 169 32.05 -40.83 -9.94
C VAL A 169 33.57 -40.92 -9.82
N PRO A 170 34.16 -41.74 -8.91
CA PRO A 170 33.51 -42.65 -7.94
C PRO A 170 33.04 -41.95 -6.66
N GLU A 171 33.54 -40.78 -6.36
CA GLU A 171 33.14 -39.97 -5.21
C GLU A 171 32.79 -38.55 -5.64
N GLN A 172 31.82 -37.95 -4.97
CA GLN A 172 31.44 -36.56 -5.23
C GLN A 172 32.54 -35.62 -4.75
N LYS A 173 33.18 -34.93 -5.68
CA LYS A 173 34.19 -33.92 -5.38
C LYS A 173 33.58 -32.53 -5.56
N PHE A 174 33.77 -31.69 -4.55
CA PHE A 174 33.27 -30.30 -4.53
C PHE A 174 34.47 -29.34 -4.53
N GLN A 175 34.40 -28.37 -5.39
CA GLN A 175 35.38 -27.30 -5.44
C GLN A 175 34.77 -26.03 -4.80
N ARG A 176 35.49 -25.46 -3.85
CA ARG A 176 35.14 -24.18 -3.24
C ARG A 176 35.40 -23.04 -4.22
N THR A 177 34.34 -22.39 -4.68
CA THR A 177 34.43 -21.32 -5.67
C THR A 177 33.93 -20.03 -5.03
N GLN A 178 34.72 -18.97 -5.20
CA GLN A 178 34.31 -17.64 -4.75
C GLN A 178 33.24 -17.09 -5.69
N VAL A 179 32.16 -16.56 -5.11
CA VAL A 179 31.04 -16.01 -5.85
C VAL A 179 30.75 -14.60 -5.38
N THR A 180 30.19 -13.79 -6.27
CA THR A 180 29.69 -12.47 -5.90
C THR A 180 28.19 -12.61 -5.61
N ALA A 181 27.83 -12.53 -4.34
CA ALA A 181 26.44 -12.54 -3.91
C ALA A 181 25.80 -11.17 -4.20
N GLY A 182 24.50 -11.21 -4.44
CA GLY A 182 23.65 -10.04 -4.61
C GLY A 182 22.63 -9.91 -3.49
N MET A 183 21.38 -9.76 -3.88
CA MET A 183 20.24 -9.60 -2.98
C MET A 183 19.86 -10.94 -2.35
N SER A 184 19.53 -10.94 -1.06
CA SER A 184 18.95 -12.09 -0.35
C SER A 184 17.55 -11.77 0.15
N ASP A 185 16.66 -12.77 0.12
CA ASP A 185 15.33 -12.73 0.73
C ASP A 185 15.26 -13.54 2.04
N GLY A 186 16.42 -13.99 2.57
CA GLY A 186 16.52 -14.83 3.77
C GLY A 186 16.30 -16.33 3.49
N ILE A 187 15.84 -16.73 2.31
CA ILE A 187 15.67 -18.12 1.86
C ILE A 187 16.60 -18.40 0.68
N LYS A 188 16.66 -17.47 -0.26
CA LYS A 188 17.47 -17.53 -1.48
C LYS A 188 18.33 -16.30 -1.60
N ILE A 189 19.54 -16.49 -2.13
CA ILE A 189 20.48 -15.41 -2.40
C ILE A 189 20.80 -15.37 -3.89
N GLU A 190 20.81 -14.18 -4.45
CA GLU A 190 21.21 -13.93 -5.83
C GLU A 190 22.72 -14.15 -5.98
N ILE A 191 23.13 -14.79 -7.06
CA ILE A 191 24.54 -14.87 -7.44
C ILE A 191 24.75 -14.11 -8.75
N LYS A 192 25.54 -13.03 -8.68
CA LYS A 192 25.85 -12.19 -9.83
C LYS A 192 26.98 -12.77 -10.71
N LYS A 193 27.97 -13.44 -10.08
CA LYS A 193 29.12 -14.01 -10.77
C LYS A 193 29.63 -15.25 -10.03
N GLY A 194 30.17 -16.21 -10.78
CA GLY A 194 30.89 -17.36 -10.24
C GLY A 194 30.19 -18.71 -10.38
N VAL A 195 28.89 -18.71 -10.79
CA VAL A 195 28.12 -19.96 -10.99
C VAL A 195 27.29 -19.84 -12.27
N THR A 196 27.10 -20.95 -12.97
CA THR A 196 26.23 -21.06 -14.15
C THR A 196 24.98 -21.89 -13.85
N ILE A 197 23.96 -21.81 -14.72
CA ILE A 197 22.69 -22.55 -14.54
C ILE A 197 22.88 -24.06 -14.53
N GLN A 198 23.96 -24.55 -15.15
CA GLN A 198 24.26 -25.98 -15.28
C GLN A 198 25.05 -26.56 -14.10
N ASP A 199 25.61 -25.71 -13.25
CA ASP A 199 26.43 -26.13 -12.13
C ASP A 199 25.57 -26.76 -11.03
N LYS A 200 26.03 -27.91 -10.52
CA LYS A 200 25.42 -28.56 -9.37
C LYS A 200 26.09 -28.10 -8.09
N ILE A 201 25.30 -27.51 -7.20
CA ILE A 201 25.78 -26.96 -5.95
C ILE A 201 25.50 -27.95 -4.82
N ARG A 202 26.45 -28.07 -3.88
CA ARG A 202 26.28 -28.87 -2.67
C ARG A 202 25.11 -28.32 -1.84
N GLY A 203 24.11 -29.15 -1.58
CA GLY A 203 23.01 -28.81 -0.67
C GLY A 203 23.48 -28.72 0.78
N ALA A 204 22.63 -28.15 1.65
CA ALA A 204 22.88 -28.16 3.09
C ALA A 204 22.93 -29.60 3.62
N GLU A 205 23.90 -29.90 4.47
CA GLU A 205 23.96 -31.20 5.15
C GLU A 205 22.73 -31.38 6.03
N LYS A 206 21.95 -32.43 5.76
CA LYS A 206 20.97 -32.91 6.72
C LYS A 206 21.76 -33.53 7.88
N LYS A 207 21.82 -32.83 9.00
CA LYS A 207 22.20 -33.47 10.26
C LYS A 207 21.05 -34.38 10.66
N ASP A 208 21.20 -35.66 10.37
CA ASP A 208 20.34 -36.70 10.96
C ASP A 208 20.52 -36.61 12.48
N LYS A 209 19.40 -36.39 13.16
CA LYS A 209 19.30 -36.28 14.62
C LYS A 209 18.92 -37.65 15.18
#